data_43ef6c4deee644a5e1b95d83a1a08329
#
_entry.id   43ef6c4deee644a5e1b95d83a1a08329
#
_cell.length_a   1.000
_cell.length_b   1.000
_cell.length_c   1.000
_cell.angle_alpha   90.00
_cell.angle_beta   90.00
_cell.angle_gamma   90.00
#
_symmetry.space_group_name_H-M   'P 1'
#
loop_
_entity.id
_entity.type
_entity.pdbx_description
1 polymer ?
#
loop_
_entity_poly.entity_id
_entity_poly.type
_entity_poly.pdbx_seq_one_letter_code
_entity_poly.pdbx_strand_id
1 'polypeptide(L)'
;ISSNAARLGAEAILDLWPQLPTGIDWLAVGAATQATLAEFDITAEIPAGGSDSEALLALPQLGSERVAGRAILIVRGTGGRETLREQLQTRGARVDYLELYRRICPASTLEQIRNWSRPLPDLVIASSGEGIDHLRRALTGPLLASGHCCCPRRGWRNWLASWGSVNRWWPMTPATMRC
;
A
#
# COMPACT_ATOMS: atom_id res chain seq x y z
N ILE A 1 5.53 -2.67 -5.65
CA ILE A 1 4.91 -2.67 -4.31
C ILE A 1 3.39 -2.60 -4.38
N SER A 2 2.79 -2.15 -5.47
CA SER A 2 1.34 -2.15 -5.71
C SER A 2 1.06 -2.49 -7.17
N SER A 3 -0.17 -2.95 -7.48
CA SER A 3 -0.57 -3.27 -8.85
C SER A 3 -0.42 -2.07 -9.80
N ASN A 4 -0.72 -0.85 -9.34
CA ASN A 4 -0.50 0.35 -10.16
C ASN A 4 0.98 0.59 -10.47
N ALA A 5 1.87 0.44 -9.46
CA ALA A 5 3.31 0.57 -9.67
C ALA A 5 3.85 -0.56 -10.57
N ALA A 6 3.33 -1.77 -10.40
CA ALA A 6 3.71 -2.92 -11.22
C ALA A 6 3.37 -2.69 -12.70
N ARG A 7 2.15 -2.25 -13.00
CA ARG A 7 1.70 -1.94 -14.37
C ARG A 7 2.56 -0.84 -14.99
N LEU A 8 2.63 0.32 -14.36
CA LEU A 8 3.39 1.45 -14.88
C LEU A 8 4.90 1.14 -15.00
N GLY A 9 5.45 0.35 -14.06
CA GLY A 9 6.84 -0.07 -14.10
C GLY A 9 7.12 -1.05 -15.24
N ALA A 10 6.25 -2.03 -15.44
CA ALA A 10 6.37 -2.98 -16.53
C ALA A 10 6.26 -2.29 -17.90
N GLU A 11 5.28 -1.40 -18.08
CA GLU A 11 5.13 -0.59 -19.28
C GLU A 11 6.42 0.21 -19.57
N ALA A 12 6.95 0.94 -18.58
CA ALA A 12 8.17 1.73 -18.74
C ALA A 12 9.41 0.86 -19.06
N ILE A 13 9.49 -0.34 -18.51
CA ILE A 13 10.60 -1.27 -18.78
C ILE A 13 10.51 -1.81 -20.21
N LEU A 14 9.34 -2.21 -20.66
CA LEU A 14 9.12 -2.73 -22.02
C LEU A 14 9.28 -1.64 -23.09
N ASP A 15 8.98 -0.40 -22.77
CA ASP A 15 9.26 0.73 -23.66
C ASP A 15 10.77 0.95 -23.88
N LEU A 16 11.59 0.71 -22.84
CA LEU A 16 13.04 0.86 -22.90
C LEU A 16 13.74 -0.38 -23.46
N TRP A 17 13.24 -1.56 -23.13
CA TRP A 17 13.82 -2.86 -23.53
C TRP A 17 12.74 -3.76 -24.13
N PRO A 18 12.79 -4.00 -25.44
CA PRO A 18 11.83 -4.91 -26.13
C PRO A 18 11.83 -6.34 -25.59
N GLN A 19 12.91 -6.73 -24.88
CA GLN A 19 13.03 -8.00 -24.18
C GLN A 19 13.36 -7.72 -22.71
N LEU A 20 12.71 -8.46 -21.81
CA LEU A 20 12.98 -8.33 -20.37
C LEU A 20 14.44 -8.64 -20.07
N PRO A 21 15.10 -7.83 -19.23
CA PRO A 21 16.47 -8.08 -18.80
C PRO A 21 16.57 -9.45 -18.09
N THR A 22 17.58 -10.23 -18.41
CA THR A 22 17.87 -11.50 -17.75
C THR A 22 18.64 -11.30 -16.45
N GLY A 23 18.49 -12.20 -15.48
CA GLY A 23 19.23 -12.18 -14.23
C GLY A 23 18.73 -11.16 -13.19
N ILE A 24 17.49 -10.67 -13.36
CA ILE A 24 16.80 -9.84 -12.38
C ILE A 24 15.84 -10.72 -11.58
N ASP A 25 15.94 -10.62 -10.25
CA ASP A 25 14.98 -11.21 -9.33
C ASP A 25 13.79 -10.26 -9.19
N TRP A 26 12.61 -10.73 -9.56
CA TRP A 26 11.37 -9.96 -9.46
C TRP A 26 10.61 -10.35 -8.21
N LEU A 27 10.34 -9.38 -7.34
CA LEU A 27 9.62 -9.60 -6.08
C LEU A 27 8.38 -8.73 -6.00
N ALA A 28 7.27 -9.31 -5.57
CA ALA A 28 6.02 -8.60 -5.37
C ALA A 28 5.56 -8.73 -3.91
N VAL A 29 4.94 -7.68 -3.38
CA VAL A 29 4.47 -7.67 -1.98
C VAL A 29 3.29 -8.63 -1.77
N GLY A 30 2.51 -8.91 -2.81
CA GLY A 30 1.36 -9.78 -2.70
C GLY A 30 0.76 -10.20 -4.04
N ALA A 31 -0.20 -11.10 -3.98
CA ALA A 31 -0.79 -11.79 -5.15
C ALA A 31 -1.36 -10.85 -6.23
N ALA A 32 -2.02 -9.74 -5.83
CA ALA A 32 -2.54 -8.78 -6.80
C ALA A 32 -1.45 -8.10 -7.63
N THR A 33 -0.30 -7.79 -7.00
CA THR A 33 0.87 -7.23 -7.70
C THR A 33 1.54 -8.27 -8.58
N GLN A 34 1.67 -9.50 -8.09
CA GLN A 34 2.19 -10.63 -8.85
C GLN A 34 1.35 -10.91 -10.11
N ALA A 35 0.02 -10.95 -9.96
CA ALA A 35 -0.89 -11.15 -11.08
C ALA A 35 -0.77 -10.04 -12.14
N THR A 36 -0.61 -8.78 -11.70
CA THR A 36 -0.38 -7.67 -12.62
C THR A 36 0.94 -7.80 -13.37
N LEU A 37 2.02 -8.24 -12.72
CA LEU A 37 3.31 -8.47 -13.38
C LEU A 37 3.24 -9.64 -14.39
N ALA A 38 2.46 -10.67 -14.07
CA ALA A 38 2.25 -11.80 -14.98
C ALA A 38 1.54 -11.41 -16.29
N GLU A 39 0.74 -10.35 -16.31
CA GLU A 39 0.15 -9.79 -17.53
C GLU A 39 1.22 -9.28 -18.53
N PHE A 40 2.45 -9.06 -18.06
CA PHE A 40 3.61 -8.59 -18.83
C PHE A 40 4.71 -9.67 -18.94
N ASP A 41 4.37 -10.93 -18.77
CA ASP A 41 5.30 -12.06 -18.78
C ASP A 41 6.42 -11.97 -17.72
N ILE A 42 6.21 -11.20 -16.65
CA ILE A 42 7.13 -11.07 -15.53
C ILE A 42 6.72 -12.03 -14.41
N THR A 43 7.55 -13.06 -14.19
CA THR A 43 7.36 -13.97 -13.05
C THR A 43 7.97 -13.37 -11.80
N ALA A 44 7.15 -13.01 -10.82
CA ALA A 44 7.58 -12.44 -9.56
C ALA A 44 7.29 -13.39 -8.39
N GLU A 45 8.19 -13.42 -7.40
CA GLU A 45 7.97 -14.14 -6.15
C GLU A 45 7.24 -13.26 -5.14
N ILE A 46 6.44 -13.90 -4.28
CA ILE A 46 5.70 -13.26 -3.19
C ILE A 46 6.01 -13.95 -1.86
N PRO A 47 5.96 -13.24 -0.74
CA PRO A 47 6.10 -13.85 0.57
C PRO A 47 4.88 -14.73 0.90
N ALA A 48 5.13 -15.90 1.49
CA ALA A 48 4.07 -16.82 1.91
C ALA A 48 3.29 -16.34 3.15
N GLY A 49 3.90 -15.51 3.99
CA GLY A 49 3.40 -15.17 5.33
C GLY A 49 2.76 -13.79 5.45
N GLY A 50 2.50 -13.08 4.37
CA GLY A 50 1.92 -11.74 4.44
C GLY A 50 2.01 -10.97 3.13
N SER A 51 1.49 -9.75 3.12
CA SER A 51 1.54 -8.84 1.96
C SER A 51 1.96 -7.42 2.39
N ASP A 52 3.03 -7.34 3.16
CA ASP A 52 3.64 -6.11 3.66
C ASP A 52 5.16 -6.11 3.47
N SER A 53 5.80 -5.01 3.84
CA SER A 53 7.25 -4.86 3.69
C SER A 53 8.02 -5.84 4.58
N GLU A 54 7.49 -6.15 5.73
CA GLU A 54 8.08 -7.03 6.73
C GLU A 54 8.11 -8.47 6.22
N ALA A 55 7.00 -8.94 5.65
CA ALA A 55 6.94 -10.26 5.02
C ALA A 55 7.88 -10.35 3.80
N LEU A 56 7.95 -9.28 2.99
CA LEU A 56 8.86 -9.23 1.84
C LEU A 56 10.33 -9.33 2.29
N LEU A 57 10.71 -8.61 3.37
CA LEU A 57 12.06 -8.64 3.94
C LEU A 57 12.46 -10.02 4.52
N ALA A 58 11.49 -10.88 4.78
CA ALA A 58 11.72 -12.25 5.25
C ALA A 58 12.05 -13.23 4.11
N LEU A 59 11.92 -12.83 2.85
CA LEU A 59 12.31 -13.67 1.72
C LEU A 59 13.81 -13.95 1.72
N PRO A 60 14.25 -15.20 1.42
CA PRO A 60 15.66 -15.58 1.39
C PRO A 60 16.49 -14.72 0.43
N GLN A 61 15.91 -14.28 -0.69
CA GLN A 61 16.55 -13.41 -1.68
C GLN A 61 16.95 -12.05 -1.11
N LEU A 62 16.26 -11.58 -0.08
CA LEU A 62 16.54 -10.31 0.59
C LEU A 62 17.40 -10.45 1.86
N GLY A 63 17.95 -11.63 2.13
CA GLY A 63 18.91 -11.84 3.20
C GLY A 63 20.20 -11.05 3.00
N SER A 64 20.87 -10.64 4.08
CA SER A 64 22.07 -9.78 4.05
C SER A 64 23.17 -10.35 3.14
N GLU A 65 23.40 -11.66 3.16
CA GLU A 65 24.40 -12.31 2.30
C GLU A 65 24.07 -12.24 0.79
N ARG A 66 22.78 -12.11 0.47
CA ARG A 66 22.28 -12.08 -0.91
C ARG A 66 22.25 -10.67 -1.48
N VAL A 67 21.95 -9.66 -0.65
CA VAL A 67 21.74 -8.29 -1.11
C VAL A 67 22.97 -7.39 -0.92
N ALA A 68 23.95 -7.77 -0.14
CA ALA A 68 25.15 -6.97 0.08
C ALA A 68 25.85 -6.60 -1.24
N GLY A 69 26.03 -5.30 -1.48
CA GLY A 69 26.62 -4.76 -2.71
C GLY A 69 25.71 -4.78 -3.94
N ARG A 70 24.55 -5.41 -3.90
CA ARG A 70 23.61 -5.44 -5.04
C ARG A 70 22.81 -4.14 -5.16
N ALA A 71 22.43 -3.82 -6.38
CA ALA A 71 21.50 -2.73 -6.68
C ALA A 71 20.05 -3.25 -6.60
N ILE A 72 19.20 -2.55 -5.88
CA ILE A 72 17.79 -2.88 -5.73
C ILE A 72 16.96 -1.66 -6.14
N LEU A 73 16.05 -1.85 -7.08
CA LEU A 73 15.09 -0.84 -7.49
C LEU A 73 13.73 -1.13 -6.87
N ILE A 74 13.22 -0.18 -6.08
CA ILE A 74 11.88 -0.27 -5.50
C ILE A 74 10.93 0.57 -6.34
N VAL A 75 10.05 -0.11 -7.09
CA VAL A 75 9.03 0.54 -7.93
C VAL A 75 7.78 0.81 -7.09
N ARG A 76 7.40 2.09 -6.94
CA ARG A 76 6.35 2.50 -6.00
C ARG A 76 5.58 3.75 -6.44
N GLY A 77 4.53 4.10 -5.73
CA GLY A 77 3.95 5.45 -5.75
C GLY A 77 4.70 6.37 -4.81
N THR A 78 4.62 7.68 -5.04
CA THR A 78 5.24 8.70 -4.20
C THR A 78 4.76 8.59 -2.75
N GLY A 79 5.69 8.67 -1.81
CA GLY A 79 5.43 8.60 -0.37
C GLY A 79 5.25 7.17 0.15
N GLY A 80 4.88 7.05 1.42
CA GLY A 80 4.73 5.79 2.14
C GLY A 80 5.93 5.47 3.05
N ARG A 81 5.95 4.25 3.61
CA ARG A 81 6.95 3.86 4.61
C ARG A 81 8.32 3.63 3.96
N GLU A 82 9.37 4.05 4.67
CA GLU A 82 10.78 3.88 4.26
C GLU A 82 11.39 2.56 4.77
N THR A 83 10.67 1.81 5.60
CA THR A 83 11.16 0.61 6.27
C THR A 83 11.87 -0.37 5.34
N LEU A 84 11.32 -0.61 4.14
CA LEU A 84 11.92 -1.54 3.18
C LEU A 84 13.30 -1.05 2.72
N ARG A 85 13.41 0.21 2.36
CA ARG A 85 14.67 0.83 1.95
C ARG A 85 15.72 0.80 3.06
N GLU A 86 15.33 1.27 4.25
CA GLU A 86 16.22 1.35 5.41
C GLU A 86 16.78 -0.04 5.77
N GLN A 87 15.93 -1.06 5.82
CA GLN A 87 16.36 -2.41 6.13
C GLN A 87 17.26 -3.01 5.05
N LEU A 88 16.97 -2.80 3.77
CA LEU A 88 17.83 -3.28 2.69
C LEU A 88 19.17 -2.56 2.66
N GLN A 89 19.21 -1.27 2.92
CA GLN A 89 20.46 -0.51 3.07
C GLN A 89 21.28 -0.98 4.26
N THR A 90 20.64 -1.27 5.40
CA THR A 90 21.29 -1.88 6.57
C THR A 90 21.90 -3.23 6.23
N ARG A 91 21.30 -3.99 5.31
CA ARG A 91 21.80 -5.27 4.78
C ARG A 91 22.91 -5.09 3.72
N GLY A 92 23.32 -3.85 3.45
CA GLY A 92 24.42 -3.53 2.50
C GLY A 92 24.01 -3.37 1.05
N ALA A 93 22.70 -3.30 0.73
CA ALA A 93 22.24 -3.06 -0.62
C ALA A 93 22.29 -1.58 -1.01
N ARG A 94 22.48 -1.30 -2.30
CA ARG A 94 22.22 0.03 -2.90
C ARG A 94 20.76 0.08 -3.34
N VAL A 95 19.96 0.97 -2.73
CA VAL A 95 18.52 1.00 -2.95
C VAL A 95 18.08 2.32 -3.55
N ASP A 96 17.45 2.24 -4.72
CA ASP A 96 16.87 3.36 -5.42
C ASP A 96 15.33 3.20 -5.50
N TYR A 97 14.62 4.33 -5.61
CA TYR A 97 13.18 4.37 -5.85
C TYR A 97 12.88 4.77 -7.28
N LEU A 98 11.93 4.07 -7.88
CA LEU A 98 11.22 4.51 -9.07
C LEU A 98 9.78 4.87 -8.66
N GLU A 99 9.53 6.15 -8.47
CA GLU A 99 8.22 6.67 -8.07
C GLU A 99 7.41 7.05 -9.32
N LEU A 100 6.46 6.19 -9.70
CA LEU A 100 5.75 6.27 -10.98
C LEU A 100 4.40 6.99 -10.89
N TYR A 101 3.81 7.13 -9.70
CA TYR A 101 2.52 7.79 -9.55
C TYR A 101 2.37 8.42 -8.17
N ARG A 102 1.49 9.40 -8.09
CA ARG A 102 1.06 10.01 -6.82
C ARG A 102 -0.44 9.85 -6.66
N ARG A 103 -0.86 9.42 -5.47
CA ARG A 103 -2.27 9.39 -5.11
C ARG A 103 -2.73 10.79 -4.75
N ILE A 104 -3.85 11.20 -5.31
CA ILE A 104 -4.48 12.49 -5.01
C ILE A 104 -5.96 12.28 -4.69
N CYS A 105 -6.52 13.18 -3.88
CA CYS A 105 -7.96 13.29 -3.73
C CYS A 105 -8.42 14.41 -4.68
N PRO A 106 -9.22 14.10 -5.72
CA PRO A 106 -9.73 15.13 -6.61
C PRO A 106 -10.56 16.17 -5.86
N ALA A 107 -10.44 17.45 -6.23
CA ALA A 107 -11.22 18.52 -5.61
C ALA A 107 -12.73 18.27 -5.73
N SER A 108 -13.19 17.74 -6.87
CA SER A 108 -14.59 17.37 -7.08
C SER A 108 -15.10 16.34 -6.06
N THR A 109 -14.26 15.37 -5.67
CA THR A 109 -14.62 14.39 -4.63
C THR A 109 -14.75 15.07 -3.26
N LEU A 110 -13.86 16.00 -2.94
CA LEU A 110 -13.96 16.78 -1.69
C LEU A 110 -15.23 17.63 -1.66
N GLU A 111 -15.59 18.24 -2.77
CA GLU A 111 -16.83 19.02 -2.92
C GLU A 111 -18.06 18.13 -2.78
N GLN A 112 -18.08 16.95 -3.40
CA GLN A 112 -19.17 15.99 -3.24
C GLN A 112 -19.37 15.58 -1.79
N ILE A 113 -18.28 15.34 -1.07
CA ILE A 113 -18.34 14.98 0.36
C ILE A 113 -18.84 16.16 1.19
N ARG A 114 -18.35 17.38 0.96
CA ARG A 114 -18.80 18.59 1.68
C ARG A 114 -20.27 18.93 1.43
N ASN A 115 -20.73 18.70 0.20
CA ASN A 115 -22.10 18.95 -0.23
C ASN A 115 -23.02 17.74 -0.01
N TRP A 116 -22.61 16.78 0.82
CA TRP A 116 -23.40 15.59 1.14
C TRP A 116 -24.70 15.99 1.82
N SER A 117 -25.80 15.95 1.08
CA SER A 117 -27.15 16.34 1.54
C SER A 117 -28.00 15.18 2.04
N ARG A 118 -27.48 13.97 1.99
CA ARG A 118 -28.18 12.74 2.46
C ARG A 118 -27.91 12.51 3.94
N PRO A 119 -28.73 11.71 4.64
CA PRO A 119 -28.38 11.26 5.98
C PRO A 119 -26.97 10.67 6.02
N LEU A 120 -26.28 10.85 7.13
CA LEU A 120 -24.94 10.28 7.30
C LEU A 120 -24.99 8.76 7.20
N PRO A 121 -23.99 8.13 6.60
CA PRO A 121 -23.92 6.68 6.56
C PRO A 121 -23.71 6.12 7.97
N ASP A 122 -24.40 5.04 8.30
CA ASP A 122 -24.21 4.33 9.56
C ASP A 122 -22.87 3.61 9.63
N LEU A 123 -22.29 3.28 8.46
CA LEU A 123 -21.02 2.57 8.33
C LEU A 123 -20.18 3.14 7.19
N VAL A 124 -18.89 3.34 7.46
CA VAL A 124 -17.90 3.72 6.45
C VAL A 124 -16.82 2.64 6.38
N ILE A 125 -16.59 2.10 5.19
CA ILE A 125 -15.51 1.14 4.92
C ILE A 125 -14.38 1.86 4.19
N ALA A 126 -13.17 1.82 4.76
CA ALA A 126 -11.99 2.37 4.13
C ALA A 126 -10.90 1.30 4.00
N SER A 127 -10.41 1.09 2.79
CA SER A 127 -9.39 0.08 2.46
C SER A 127 -7.95 0.59 2.53
N SER A 128 -7.75 1.90 2.72
CA SER A 128 -6.41 2.51 2.78
C SER A 128 -6.35 3.66 3.79
N GLY A 129 -5.15 3.88 4.39
CA GLY A 129 -4.89 5.00 5.31
C GLY A 129 -5.08 6.36 4.66
N GLU A 130 -4.59 6.50 3.43
CA GLU A 130 -4.77 7.73 2.66
C GLU A 130 -6.25 8.04 2.41
N GLY A 131 -7.06 7.02 2.12
CA GLY A 131 -8.51 7.20 1.95
C GLY A 131 -9.17 7.78 3.19
N ILE A 132 -8.76 7.32 4.38
CA ILE A 132 -9.24 7.87 5.65
C ILE A 132 -8.73 9.30 5.87
N ASP A 133 -7.46 9.58 5.56
CA ASP A 133 -6.91 10.94 5.69
C ASP A 133 -7.62 11.93 4.77
N HIS A 134 -7.93 11.51 3.54
CA HIS A 134 -8.71 12.31 2.61
C HIS A 134 -10.13 12.54 3.13
N LEU A 135 -10.78 11.49 3.61
CA LEU A 135 -12.12 11.59 4.21
C LEU A 135 -12.10 12.54 5.42
N ARG A 136 -11.12 12.42 6.31
CA ARG A 136 -10.96 13.31 7.45
C ARG A 136 -10.82 14.77 7.05
N ARG A 137 -10.01 15.06 6.04
CA ARG A 137 -9.82 16.44 5.52
C ARG A 137 -11.09 16.99 4.86
N ALA A 138 -11.90 16.11 4.29
CA ALA A 138 -13.16 16.49 3.66
C ALA A 138 -14.29 16.71 4.66
N LEU A 139 -14.36 15.87 5.70
CA LEU A 139 -15.34 15.92 6.76
C LEU A 139 -14.83 16.81 7.89
N THR A 140 -15.14 18.10 7.85
CA THR A 140 -14.89 19.05 8.95
C THR A 140 -16.12 19.13 9.85
N GLY A 141 -15.95 18.93 11.17
CA GLY A 141 -17.04 19.12 12.14
C GLY A 141 -17.72 17.83 12.62
N PRO A 142 -18.97 17.92 13.11
CA PRO A 142 -19.67 16.84 13.83
C PRO A 142 -19.93 15.56 13.04
N LEU A 143 -19.70 15.56 11.73
CA LEU A 143 -19.85 14.42 10.83
C LEU A 143 -18.96 13.22 11.19
N LEU A 144 -17.82 13.46 11.83
CA LEU A 144 -16.91 12.41 12.29
C LEU A 144 -17.31 11.79 13.64
N ALA A 145 -18.13 12.50 14.41
CA ALA A 145 -18.49 12.08 15.77
C ALA A 145 -19.57 11.00 15.83
N SER A 146 -20.35 10.82 14.76
CA SER A 146 -21.50 9.91 14.69
C SER A 146 -21.28 8.64 13.87
N GLY A 147 -20.21 8.53 13.09
CA GLY A 147 -19.98 7.41 12.20
C GLY A 147 -19.12 6.28 12.80
N HIS A 148 -19.47 5.04 12.49
CA HIS A 148 -18.65 3.87 12.77
C HIS A 148 -17.69 3.63 11.60
N CYS A 149 -16.38 3.56 11.86
CA CYS A 149 -15.39 3.30 10.82
C CYS A 149 -14.80 1.90 10.98
N CYS A 150 -14.93 1.04 9.97
CA CYS A 150 -14.32 -0.29 9.93
C CYS A 150 -13.01 -0.26 9.14
N CYS A 151 -11.90 -0.60 9.80
CA CYS A 151 -10.58 -0.73 9.19
C CYS A 151 -10.08 -2.17 9.23
N PRO A 152 -9.80 -2.81 8.08
CA PRO A 152 -9.48 -4.24 8.02
C PRO A 152 -8.02 -4.61 8.33
N ARG A 153 -7.09 -3.67 8.59
CA ARG A 153 -5.67 -3.99 8.77
C ARG A 153 -5.16 -3.88 10.21
N ARG A 154 -4.39 -4.87 10.66
CA ARG A 154 -3.60 -4.81 11.91
C ARG A 154 -2.53 -3.70 11.76
N GLY A 155 -2.28 -2.94 12.81
CA GLY A 155 -1.29 -1.84 12.82
C GLY A 155 -1.90 -0.44 12.88
N TRP A 156 -3.17 -0.27 12.56
CA TRP A 156 -3.87 1.01 12.59
C TRP A 156 -4.33 1.45 13.99
N ARG A 157 -4.30 0.55 14.97
CA ARG A 157 -4.70 0.86 16.36
C ARG A 157 -3.89 1.99 16.98
N ASN A 158 -2.57 2.02 16.75
CA ASN A 158 -1.70 3.05 17.32
C ASN A 158 -1.91 4.42 16.64
N TRP A 159 -2.23 4.39 15.34
CA TRP A 159 -2.50 5.60 14.58
C TRP A 159 -3.87 6.21 14.94
N LEU A 160 -4.87 5.38 15.23
CA LEU A 160 -6.20 5.81 15.66
C LEU A 160 -6.22 6.32 17.10
N ALA A 161 -5.34 5.84 17.97
CA ALA A 161 -5.18 6.32 19.34
C ALA A 161 -4.75 7.80 19.41
N SER A 162 -4.11 8.31 18.32
CA SER A 162 -3.76 9.74 18.22
C SER A 162 -4.95 10.66 17.92
N TRP A 163 -6.16 10.12 17.75
CA TRP A 163 -7.34 10.84 17.27
C TRP A 163 -8.30 11.31 18.35
N GLY A 164 -7.98 11.16 19.66
CA GLY A 164 -8.82 11.62 20.76
C GLY A 164 -10.28 11.13 20.62
N SER A 165 -10.76 10.40 21.60
CA SER A 165 -12.16 10.04 21.87
C SER A 165 -13.11 9.78 20.67
N VAL A 166 -12.77 8.91 19.75
CA VAL A 166 -13.75 8.27 18.87
C VAL A 166 -14.26 7.01 19.57
N ASN A 167 -15.45 7.08 20.11
CA ASN A 167 -15.92 6.21 21.18
C ASN A 167 -16.39 4.80 20.78
N ARG A 168 -16.24 4.31 19.55
CA ARG A 168 -16.57 2.90 19.22
C ARG A 168 -15.80 2.40 18.01
N TRP A 169 -14.75 1.64 18.27
CA TRP A 169 -14.06 0.85 17.29
C TRP A 169 -14.40 -0.62 17.47
N TRP A 170 -14.93 -1.27 16.45
CA TRP A 170 -15.16 -2.71 16.44
C TRP A 170 -14.03 -3.38 15.67
N PRO A 171 -13.15 -4.18 16.29
CA PRO A 171 -12.18 -4.99 15.56
C PRO A 171 -12.92 -6.13 14.87
N MET A 172 -12.91 -6.17 13.54
CA MET A 172 -13.35 -7.37 12.82
C MET A 172 -12.40 -8.51 13.14
N THR A 173 -12.89 -9.51 13.84
CA THR A 173 -12.25 -10.82 13.92
C THR A 173 -12.68 -11.65 12.71
N PRO A 174 -11.88 -12.67 12.27
CA PRO A 174 -12.27 -13.54 11.16
C PRO A 174 -13.64 -14.23 11.33
N ALA A 175 -14.15 -14.28 12.55
CA ALA A 175 -15.47 -14.87 12.86
C ALA A 175 -16.65 -13.94 12.54
N THR A 176 -16.43 -12.64 12.35
CA THR A 176 -17.49 -11.66 12.04
C THR A 176 -17.62 -11.35 10.54
N MET A 177 -16.81 -11.97 9.69
CA MET A 177 -16.94 -11.92 8.22
C MET A 177 -17.99 -12.90 7.67
N ARG A 178 -19.14 -13.00 8.31
CA ARG A 178 -20.29 -13.69 7.70
C ARG A 178 -21.32 -12.62 7.31
N CYS A 179 -21.31 -12.25 6.05
CA CYS A 179 -22.48 -11.77 5.32
C CYS A 179 -22.84 -12.81 4.30
#